data_c6cca31e8c48643a4fd3d89210e6b04f
#
_entry.id   c6cca31e8c48643a4fd3d89210e6b04f
#
_cell.length_a   1.000
_cell.length_b   1.000
_cell.length_c   1.000
_cell.angle_alpha   90.00
_cell.angle_beta   90.00
_cell.angle_gamma   90.00
#
_symmetry.space_group_name_H-M   'P 1'
#
loop_
_entity.id
_entity.type
_entity.pdbx_description
1 polymer ?
#
loop_
_entity_poly.entity_id
_entity_poly.type
_entity_poly.pdbx_seq_one_letter_code
_entity_poly.pdbx_strand_id
1 'polypeptide(L)'
;MTAPVEFFFDFASPYGYLASERIEGIASRHGRSVLWRPFLVGAAMKVSDRKPLVSIPLIGDYAIHDIERFSRYWNIPLTVPSHWPIATVAACRAFYLIARTDQAAAIQLAQALYRCLLYTSPSPRDLST
;
A
#
# COMPACT_ATOMS: atom_id res chain seq x y z
N MET A 1 -11.76 15.36 22.38
CA MET A 1 -11.24 15.09 21.04
C MET A 1 -10.42 13.79 21.06
N THR A 2 -10.78 12.86 20.21
CA THR A 2 -10.02 11.62 20.07
C THR A 2 -8.85 11.83 19.10
N ALA A 3 -7.67 11.32 19.47
CA ALA A 3 -6.50 11.39 18.61
C ALA A 3 -6.75 10.65 17.29
N PRO A 4 -6.21 11.13 16.16
CA PRO A 4 -6.33 10.42 14.89
C PRO A 4 -5.57 9.10 14.91
N VAL A 5 -5.97 8.19 14.03
CA VAL A 5 -5.22 6.96 13.76
C VAL A 5 -4.10 7.32 12.79
N GLU A 6 -2.86 7.01 13.14
CA GLU A 6 -1.75 7.20 12.23
C GLU A 6 -1.55 5.93 11.40
N PHE A 7 -1.65 6.07 10.09
CA PHE A 7 -1.54 4.95 9.14
C PHE A 7 -0.20 5.04 8.41
N PHE A 8 0.76 4.25 8.88
CA PHE A 8 2.07 4.13 8.23
C PHE A 8 2.01 3.02 7.18
N PHE A 9 2.38 3.34 5.95
CA PHE A 9 2.27 2.39 4.84
C PHE A 9 3.37 2.62 3.79
N ASP A 10 3.69 1.58 3.02
CA ASP A 10 4.52 1.67 1.83
C ASP A 10 3.69 1.29 0.60
N PHE A 11 3.78 2.06 -0.47
CA PHE A 11 3.05 1.79 -1.72
C PHE A 11 3.42 0.43 -2.34
N ALA A 12 4.56 -0.13 -2.00
CA ALA A 12 4.96 -1.47 -2.44
C ALA A 12 4.31 -2.60 -1.64
N SER A 13 3.58 -2.29 -0.55
CA SER A 13 3.02 -3.31 0.33
C SER A 13 1.60 -3.71 -0.08
N PRO A 14 1.36 -4.97 -0.49
CA PRO A 14 -0.01 -5.46 -0.73
C PRO A 14 -0.88 -5.41 0.52
N TYR A 15 -0.33 -5.70 1.69
CA TYR A 15 -1.07 -5.57 2.96
C TYR A 15 -1.45 -4.12 3.24
N GLY A 16 -0.54 -3.19 2.94
CA GLY A 16 -0.81 -1.75 3.02
C GLY A 16 -1.95 -1.33 2.11
N TYR A 17 -1.98 -1.86 0.88
CA TYR A 17 -3.08 -1.61 -0.05
C TYR A 17 -4.41 -2.11 0.51
N LEU A 18 -4.47 -3.34 0.98
CA LEU A 18 -5.69 -3.91 1.56
C LEU A 18 -6.16 -3.09 2.76
N ALA A 19 -5.24 -2.65 3.62
CA ALA A 19 -5.55 -1.79 4.74
C ALA A 19 -6.06 -0.42 4.29
N SER A 20 -5.47 0.15 3.23
CA SER A 20 -5.83 1.47 2.72
C SER A 20 -7.29 1.54 2.25
N GLU A 21 -7.83 0.45 1.72
CA GLU A 21 -9.20 0.37 1.25
C GLU A 21 -10.22 0.28 2.40
N ARG A 22 -9.77 0.03 3.63
CA ARG A 22 -10.65 -0.22 4.78
C ARG A 22 -10.49 0.74 5.94
N ILE A 23 -9.32 1.36 6.09
CA ILE A 23 -8.95 2.09 7.31
C ILE A 23 -9.86 3.30 7.59
N GLU A 24 -10.25 4.04 6.55
CA GLU A 24 -11.13 5.21 6.72
C GLU A 24 -12.49 4.80 7.27
N GLY A 25 -13.07 3.73 6.74
CA GLY A 25 -14.34 3.21 7.23
C GLY A 25 -14.26 2.69 8.65
N ILE A 26 -13.16 2.01 8.99
CA ILE A 26 -12.95 1.51 10.35
C ILE A 26 -12.81 2.67 11.34
N ALA A 27 -11.95 3.64 11.04
CA ALA A 27 -11.74 4.78 11.91
C ALA A 27 -13.02 5.60 12.10
N SER A 28 -13.77 5.82 11.02
CA SER A 28 -15.04 6.56 11.05
C SER A 28 -16.06 5.93 12.01
N ARG A 29 -16.17 4.59 12.03
CA ARG A 29 -17.08 3.90 12.95
C ARG A 29 -16.72 4.12 14.42
N HIS A 30 -15.46 4.51 14.68
CA HIS A 30 -15.00 4.82 16.04
C HIS A 30 -14.82 6.32 16.29
N GLY A 31 -15.40 7.16 15.41
CA GLY A 31 -15.31 8.62 15.54
C GLY A 31 -13.91 9.18 15.41
N ARG A 32 -13.04 8.50 14.64
CA ARG A 32 -11.65 8.92 14.47
C ARG A 32 -11.36 9.26 13.01
N SER A 33 -10.44 10.21 12.81
CA SER A 33 -9.84 10.49 11.51
C SER A 33 -8.58 9.66 11.31
N VAL A 34 -8.07 9.64 10.08
CA VAL A 34 -6.83 8.92 9.74
C VAL A 34 -5.80 9.91 9.21
N LEU A 35 -4.59 9.86 9.76
CA LEU A 35 -3.42 10.54 9.22
C LEU A 35 -2.62 9.54 8.39
N TRP A 36 -2.53 9.78 7.10
CA TRP A 36 -1.80 8.94 6.16
C TRP A 36 -0.33 9.32 6.16
N ARG A 37 0.55 8.35 6.40
CA ARG A 37 2.00 8.57 6.54
C ARG A 37 2.78 7.55 5.72
N PRO A 38 2.93 7.75 4.40
CA PRO A 38 3.75 6.85 3.60
C PRO A 38 5.21 6.88 4.04
N PHE A 39 5.87 5.73 4.03
CA PHE A 39 7.28 5.58 4.35
C PHE A 39 7.89 4.49 3.47
N LEU A 40 9.21 4.38 3.50
CA LEU A 40 9.95 3.37 2.73
C LEU A 40 10.28 2.18 3.64
N VAL A 41 9.51 1.12 3.55
CA VAL A 41 9.71 -0.08 4.37
C VAL A 41 11.06 -0.74 4.09
N GLY A 42 11.55 -0.67 2.84
CA GLY A 42 12.87 -1.18 2.50
C GLY A 42 14.01 -0.53 3.28
N ALA A 43 13.91 0.77 3.54
CA ALA A 43 14.88 1.48 4.37
C ALA A 43 14.82 1.01 5.82
N ALA A 44 13.62 0.82 6.37
CA ALA A 44 13.42 0.29 7.71
C ALA A 44 13.95 -1.15 7.83
N MET A 45 13.76 -1.97 6.80
CA MET A 45 14.26 -3.34 6.77
C MET A 45 15.79 -3.41 6.79
N LYS A 46 16.46 -2.48 6.11
CA LYS A 46 17.93 -2.41 6.15
C LYS A 46 18.46 -2.15 7.56
N VAL A 47 17.81 -1.24 8.30
CA VAL A 47 18.20 -0.92 9.68
C VAL A 47 17.95 -2.10 10.62
N SER A 48 16.86 -2.83 10.42
CA SER A 48 16.45 -3.96 11.28
C SER A 48 17.02 -5.32 10.82
N ASP A 49 17.82 -5.33 9.76
CA ASP A 49 18.37 -6.56 9.15
C ASP A 49 17.27 -7.56 8.76
N ARG A 50 16.18 -7.06 8.21
CA ARG A 50 15.07 -7.87 7.74
C ARG A 50 15.01 -7.89 6.22
N LYS A 51 14.42 -8.97 5.68
CA LYS A 51 14.21 -9.14 4.24
C LYS A 51 12.72 -9.09 3.91
N PRO A 52 12.35 -8.68 2.67
CA PRO A 52 10.96 -8.77 2.24
C PRO A 52 10.43 -10.21 2.37
N LEU A 53 9.20 -10.37 2.84
CA LEU A 53 8.60 -11.70 3.06
C LEU A 53 8.65 -12.57 1.82
N VAL A 54 8.42 -12.00 0.64
CA VAL A 54 8.40 -12.74 -0.62
C VAL A 54 9.75 -13.34 -1.01
N SER A 55 10.84 -12.83 -0.45
CA SER A 55 12.19 -13.36 -0.70
C SER A 55 12.60 -14.49 0.25
N ILE A 56 11.79 -14.78 1.26
CA ILE A 56 12.08 -15.80 2.26
C ILE A 56 11.52 -17.14 1.79
N PRO A 57 12.34 -18.21 1.68
CA PRO A 57 11.85 -19.52 1.27
C PRO A 57 10.67 -19.99 2.13
N LEU A 58 9.68 -20.60 1.53
CA LEU A 58 8.42 -21.08 2.11
C LEU A 58 7.49 -19.95 2.57
N ILE A 59 7.99 -18.97 3.30
CA ILE A 59 7.21 -17.84 3.78
C ILE A 59 6.72 -16.97 2.63
N GLY A 60 7.55 -16.78 1.60
CA GLY A 60 7.20 -15.95 0.44
C GLY A 60 5.99 -16.49 -0.31
N ASP A 61 5.97 -17.76 -0.61
CA ASP A 61 4.84 -18.40 -1.31
C ASP A 61 3.57 -18.32 -0.47
N TYR A 62 3.69 -18.57 0.83
CA TYR A 62 2.56 -18.45 1.76
C TYR A 62 2.04 -17.01 1.82
N ALA A 63 2.93 -16.02 1.85
CA ALA A 63 2.55 -14.63 1.93
C ALA A 63 1.70 -14.20 0.71
N ILE A 64 2.09 -14.62 -0.49
CA ILE A 64 1.31 -14.35 -1.70
C ILE A 64 -0.08 -14.99 -1.61
N HIS A 65 -0.13 -16.24 -1.20
CA HIS A 65 -1.40 -16.96 -1.02
C HIS A 65 -2.31 -16.27 0.02
N ASP A 66 -1.72 -15.82 1.12
CA ASP A 66 -2.43 -15.11 2.18
C ASP A 66 -3.01 -13.77 1.68
N ILE A 67 -2.22 -12.99 0.93
CA ILE A 67 -2.64 -11.74 0.33
C ILE A 67 -3.84 -11.95 -0.59
N GLU A 68 -3.79 -12.98 -1.43
CA GLU A 68 -4.88 -13.33 -2.35
C GLU A 68 -6.14 -13.74 -1.59
N ARG A 69 -5.99 -14.47 -0.49
CA ARG A 69 -7.11 -14.86 0.38
C ARG A 69 -7.79 -13.64 0.99
N PHE A 70 -7.03 -12.70 1.54
CA PHE A 70 -7.59 -11.46 2.09
C PHE A 70 -8.27 -10.61 1.01
N SER A 71 -7.69 -10.54 -0.18
CA SER A 71 -8.28 -9.87 -1.33
C SER A 71 -9.69 -10.44 -1.61
N ARG A 72 -9.81 -11.74 -1.68
CA ARG A 72 -11.10 -12.40 -1.89
C ARG A 72 -12.06 -12.20 -0.72
N TYR A 73 -11.55 -12.36 0.50
CA TYR A 73 -12.36 -12.25 1.72
C TYR A 73 -12.99 -10.86 1.88
N TRP A 74 -12.23 -9.82 1.58
CA TRP A 74 -12.72 -8.44 1.67
C TRP A 74 -13.26 -7.89 0.37
N ASN A 75 -13.28 -8.69 -0.69
CA ASN A 75 -13.72 -8.27 -2.01
C ASN A 75 -13.00 -7.02 -2.51
N ILE A 76 -11.68 -6.98 -2.32
CA ILE A 76 -10.80 -5.91 -2.77
C ILE A 76 -9.98 -6.45 -3.95
N PRO A 77 -10.17 -5.95 -5.18
CA PRO A 77 -9.40 -6.41 -6.33
C PRO A 77 -7.91 -6.18 -6.14
N LEU A 78 -7.11 -7.22 -6.43
CA LEU A 78 -5.66 -7.16 -6.27
C LEU A 78 -4.98 -8.01 -7.33
N THR A 79 -3.96 -7.42 -7.97
CA THR A 79 -3.07 -8.12 -8.87
C THR A 79 -1.63 -7.86 -8.41
N VAL A 80 -0.91 -8.93 -8.07
CA VAL A 80 0.49 -8.79 -7.65
C VAL A 80 1.33 -8.44 -8.90
N PRO A 81 2.12 -7.36 -8.87
CA PRO A 81 2.96 -6.99 -10.01
C PRO A 81 3.99 -8.07 -10.33
N SER A 82 4.28 -8.23 -11.63
CA SER A 82 5.30 -9.19 -12.09
C SER A 82 6.72 -8.79 -11.64
N HIS A 83 6.95 -7.49 -11.47
CA HIS A 83 8.23 -6.94 -11.00
C HIS A 83 8.02 -6.33 -9.61
N TRP A 84 8.25 -7.12 -8.59
CA TRP A 84 8.04 -6.70 -7.21
C TRP A 84 9.20 -7.19 -6.34
N PRO A 85 9.73 -6.39 -5.37
CA PRO A 85 9.21 -5.10 -4.90
C PRO A 85 9.47 -3.92 -5.84
N ILE A 86 8.62 -2.91 -5.75
CA ILE A 86 8.66 -1.71 -6.59
C ILE A 86 9.31 -0.57 -5.82
N ALA A 87 10.10 0.27 -6.51
CA ALA A 87 10.63 1.50 -5.92
C ALA A 87 9.50 2.54 -5.82
N THR A 88 9.28 3.06 -4.61
CA THR A 88 8.14 3.93 -4.32
C THR A 88 8.53 5.32 -3.79
N VAL A 89 9.79 5.70 -3.95
CA VAL A 89 10.30 7.00 -3.47
C VAL A 89 9.54 8.17 -4.10
N ALA A 90 9.34 8.12 -5.42
CA ALA A 90 8.63 9.18 -6.13
C ALA A 90 7.19 9.32 -5.66
N ALA A 91 6.51 8.20 -5.41
CA ALA A 91 5.14 8.19 -4.90
C ALA A 91 5.04 8.83 -3.51
N CYS A 92 5.97 8.51 -2.62
CA CYS A 92 6.04 9.11 -1.28
C CYS A 92 6.28 10.63 -1.37
N ARG A 93 7.19 11.05 -2.21
CA ARG A 93 7.50 12.47 -2.41
C ARG A 93 6.30 13.23 -2.95
N ALA A 94 5.61 12.68 -3.93
CA ALA A 94 4.40 13.29 -4.49
C ALA A 94 3.31 13.43 -3.42
N PHE A 95 3.10 12.39 -2.61
CA PHE A 95 2.15 12.44 -1.52
C PHE A 95 2.44 13.61 -0.56
N TYR A 96 3.67 13.67 -0.03
CA TYR A 96 4.02 14.72 0.93
C TYR A 96 4.01 16.11 0.35
N LEU A 97 4.34 16.27 -0.93
CA LEU A 97 4.26 17.55 -1.61
C LEU A 97 2.82 18.07 -1.64
N ILE A 98 1.88 17.22 -2.03
CA ILE A 98 0.46 17.61 -2.10
C ILE A 98 -0.13 17.78 -0.69
N ALA A 99 0.26 16.95 0.27
CA ALA A 99 -0.22 17.00 1.64
C ALA A 99 0.11 18.32 2.36
N ARG A 100 1.09 19.07 1.86
CA ARG A 100 1.42 20.39 2.41
C ARG A 100 0.27 21.39 2.30
N THR A 101 -0.53 21.26 1.26
CA THR A 101 -1.60 22.21 0.96
C THR A 101 -2.99 21.58 0.98
N ASP A 102 -3.09 20.27 0.71
CA ASP A 102 -4.37 19.58 0.61
C ASP A 102 -4.23 18.12 1.01
N GLN A 103 -4.59 17.82 2.25
CA GLN A 103 -4.52 16.46 2.80
C GLN A 103 -5.48 15.50 2.08
N ALA A 104 -6.67 15.96 1.77
CA ALA A 104 -7.67 15.15 1.07
C ALA A 104 -7.19 14.75 -0.33
N ALA A 105 -6.58 15.68 -1.06
CA ALA A 105 -6.01 15.41 -2.38
C ALA A 105 -4.84 14.42 -2.30
N ALA A 106 -4.01 14.51 -1.25
CA ALA A 106 -2.92 13.56 -1.03
C ALA A 106 -3.45 12.14 -0.78
N ILE A 107 -4.52 11.99 -0.02
CA ILE A 107 -5.17 10.70 0.23
C ILE A 107 -5.73 10.13 -1.07
N GLN A 108 -6.39 10.94 -1.88
CA GLN A 108 -6.89 10.52 -3.19
C GLN A 108 -5.76 10.05 -4.10
N LEU A 109 -4.64 10.76 -4.11
CA LEU A 109 -3.44 10.35 -4.85
C LEU A 109 -2.93 9.00 -4.36
N ALA A 110 -2.82 8.82 -3.05
CA ALA A 110 -2.35 7.56 -2.46
C ALA A 110 -3.24 6.39 -2.87
N GLN A 111 -4.56 6.55 -2.80
CA GLN A 111 -5.51 5.52 -3.21
C GLN A 111 -5.38 5.21 -4.71
N ALA A 112 -5.24 6.23 -5.54
CA ALA A 112 -5.07 6.06 -6.99
C ALA A 112 -3.76 5.34 -7.31
N LEU A 113 -2.66 5.68 -6.64
CA LEU A 113 -1.36 5.03 -6.83
C LEU A 113 -1.40 3.56 -6.42
N TYR A 114 -2.02 3.23 -5.29
CA TYR A 114 -2.19 1.84 -4.87
C TYR A 114 -2.99 1.04 -5.89
N ARG A 115 -4.11 1.58 -6.37
CA ARG A 115 -4.93 0.92 -7.38
C ARG A 115 -4.19 0.76 -8.71
N CYS A 116 -3.41 1.75 -9.10
CA CYS A 116 -2.57 1.66 -10.29
C CYS A 116 -1.52 0.55 -10.18
N LEU A 117 -0.88 0.41 -9.03
CA LEU A 117 0.21 -0.54 -8.81
C LEU A 117 -0.29 -1.97 -8.56
N LEU A 118 -1.40 -2.13 -7.85
CA LEU A 118 -1.82 -3.42 -7.29
C LEU A 118 -3.22 -3.88 -7.73
N TYR A 119 -3.96 -3.06 -8.48
CA TYR A 119 -5.32 -3.40 -8.91
C TYR A 119 -5.41 -3.56 -10.43
N THR A 120 -4.78 -2.68 -11.20
CA THR A 120 -4.94 -2.69 -12.66
C THR A 120 -4.18 -3.86 -13.30
N SER A 121 -4.86 -4.57 -14.21
CA SER A 121 -4.19 -5.50 -15.09
C SER A 121 -3.17 -4.76 -15.96
N PRO A 122 -2.07 -5.42 -16.38
CA PRO A 122 -1.13 -4.81 -17.30
C PRO A 122 -1.85 -4.27 -18.54
N SER A 123 -1.52 -3.06 -18.97
CA SER A 123 -2.09 -2.53 -20.20
C SER A 123 -1.55 -3.31 -21.40
N PRO A 124 -2.25 -3.27 -22.57
CA PRO A 124 -1.70 -3.90 -23.77
C PRO A 124 -0.30 -3.41 -24.15
N ARG A 125 0.06 -2.19 -23.76
CA ARG A 125 1.43 -1.67 -23.95
C ARG A 125 2.45 -2.41 -23.10
N ASP A 126 2.08 -2.77 -21.87
CA ASP A 126 2.97 -3.50 -20.96
C ASP A 126 3.18 -4.94 -21.43
N LEU A 127 2.20 -5.51 -22.12
CA LEU A 127 2.27 -6.86 -22.66
C LEU A 127 3.04 -6.96 -23.97
N SER A 128 3.29 -5.85 -24.66
CA SER A 128 3.96 -5.82 -25.96
C SER A 128 5.47 -5.71 -25.90
N THR A 129 6.04 -5.64 -24.71
CA THR A 129 7.50 -5.53 -24.50
C THR A 129 8.15 -6.83 -24.08
#